data_bd36a0f4f8a0fc9cf37d4dc9a5fae7b7
#
_entry.id   bd36a0f4f8a0fc9cf37d4dc9a5fae7b7
#
_cell.length_a   1.000
_cell.length_b   1.000
_cell.length_c   1.000
_cell.angle_alpha   90.00
_cell.angle_beta   90.00
_cell.angle_gamma   90.00
#
_symmetry.space_group_name_H-M   'P 1'
#
loop_
_entity.id
_entity.type
_entity.pdbx_description
1 polymer ?
#
loop_
_entity_poly.entity_id
_entity_poly.type
_entity_poly.pdbx_seq_one_letter_code
_entity_poly.pdbx_strand_id
1 'polypeptide(L)'
;PVLKTLKRRKIRFIIPIPVRGKSGGVRTLFDSASHKTTYTFKSPKYGQLEVATVVVKKYSKGRYKRKGARWFAYAVNRLSKSIAPHQVFEMYRRRFGIETSYRQMNQVRARTTSRNPVIRLLLVGLAFVIFNLYIAKRQHIAICLKNPSVSVSKFWLTLRRLVRMIAQAVENLFDLADVVFRQARFALS
;
A
#
# COMPACT_ATOMS: atom_id res chain seq x y z
N PRO A 1 -19.46 -2.86 -15.93
CA PRO A 1 -18.97 -4.12 -16.51
C PRO A 1 -18.18 -4.93 -15.50
N VAL A 2 -17.15 -4.36 -14.86
CA VAL A 2 -16.21 -5.09 -13.96
C VAL A 2 -16.93 -5.83 -12.84
N LEU A 3 -17.76 -5.15 -12.05
CA LEU A 3 -18.50 -5.78 -10.93
C LEU A 3 -19.41 -6.92 -11.40
N LYS A 4 -20.08 -6.76 -12.56
CA LYS A 4 -20.93 -7.80 -13.15
C LYS A 4 -20.11 -9.04 -13.52
N THR A 5 -18.94 -8.86 -14.12
CA THR A 5 -18.03 -9.94 -14.47
C THR A 5 -17.47 -10.64 -13.23
N LEU A 6 -17.01 -9.89 -12.22
CA LEU A 6 -16.50 -10.45 -10.97
C LEU A 6 -17.57 -11.25 -10.23
N LYS A 7 -18.81 -10.74 -10.18
CA LYS A 7 -19.96 -11.43 -9.57
C LYS A 7 -20.29 -12.73 -10.33
N ARG A 8 -20.35 -12.68 -11.68
CA ARG A 8 -20.59 -13.85 -12.54
C ARG A 8 -19.51 -14.93 -12.35
N ARG A 9 -18.24 -14.53 -12.28
CA ARG A 9 -17.10 -15.44 -12.06
C ARG A 9 -16.95 -15.89 -10.61
N LYS A 10 -17.87 -15.50 -9.72
CA LYS A 10 -17.85 -15.83 -8.28
C LYS A 10 -16.56 -15.42 -7.56
N ILE A 11 -15.86 -14.40 -8.06
CA ILE A 11 -14.61 -13.90 -7.46
C ILE A 11 -14.94 -13.12 -6.19
N ARG A 12 -14.19 -13.37 -5.12
CA ARG A 12 -14.27 -12.59 -3.88
C ARG A 12 -13.66 -11.22 -4.11
N PHE A 13 -14.35 -10.17 -3.68
CA PHE A 13 -13.82 -8.81 -3.76
C PHE A 13 -14.32 -7.91 -2.64
N ILE A 14 -13.53 -6.89 -2.34
CA ILE A 14 -13.90 -5.71 -1.56
C ILE A 14 -13.47 -4.50 -2.37
N ILE A 15 -14.43 -3.73 -2.90
CA ILE A 15 -14.18 -2.58 -3.77
C ILE A 15 -14.85 -1.35 -3.15
N PRO A 16 -14.12 -0.23 -2.94
CA PRO A 16 -14.74 0.97 -2.41
C PRO A 16 -15.70 1.56 -3.42
N ILE A 17 -16.86 1.95 -2.94
CA ILE A 17 -17.86 2.68 -3.73
C ILE A 17 -17.58 4.17 -3.52
N PRO A 18 -17.26 4.93 -4.59
CA PRO A 18 -16.99 6.36 -4.46
C PRO A 18 -18.25 7.11 -4.04
N VAL A 19 -18.14 7.87 -2.96
CA VAL A 19 -19.21 8.74 -2.48
C VAL A 19 -19.13 10.05 -3.24
N ARG A 20 -20.01 10.24 -4.24
CA ARG A 20 -20.07 11.43 -5.08
C ARG A 20 -21.30 12.26 -4.75
N GLY A 21 -21.24 13.56 -5.08
CA GLY A 21 -22.36 14.51 -4.87
C GLY A 21 -22.57 14.91 -3.41
N LYS A 22 -23.48 15.84 -3.20
CA LYS A 22 -23.89 16.31 -1.86
C LYS A 22 -25.04 15.48 -1.28
N SER A 23 -25.91 14.94 -2.11
CA SER A 23 -27.07 14.12 -1.73
C SER A 23 -27.23 12.95 -2.71
N GLY A 24 -28.07 11.94 -2.34
CA GLY A 24 -28.39 10.79 -3.18
C GLY A 24 -27.28 9.75 -3.34
N GLY A 25 -27.49 8.80 -4.25
CA GLY A 25 -26.56 7.72 -4.54
C GLY A 25 -26.24 6.87 -3.31
N VAL A 26 -24.97 6.56 -3.10
CA VAL A 26 -24.50 5.76 -1.94
C VAL A 26 -24.74 6.46 -0.60
N ARG A 27 -24.93 7.78 -0.59
CA ARG A 27 -25.20 8.51 0.64
C ARG A 27 -26.53 8.14 1.29
N THR A 28 -27.48 7.67 0.51
CA THR A 28 -28.78 7.18 1.03
C THR A 28 -28.66 5.97 1.95
N LEU A 29 -27.50 5.30 1.89
CA LEU A 29 -27.18 4.17 2.76
C LEU A 29 -26.53 4.60 4.10
N PHE A 30 -26.23 5.89 4.28
CA PHE A 30 -25.57 6.37 5.48
C PHE A 30 -26.61 6.64 6.57
N ASP A 31 -26.63 5.75 7.52
CA ASP A 31 -27.51 5.77 8.68
C ASP A 31 -26.74 6.05 9.96
N SER A 32 -27.32 5.80 11.11
CA SER A 32 -26.73 6.05 12.43
C SER A 32 -25.48 5.20 12.71
N ALA A 33 -25.42 3.97 12.17
CA ALA A 33 -24.38 2.99 12.48
C ALA A 33 -23.80 2.29 11.25
N SER A 34 -22.70 1.57 11.45
CA SER A 34 -22.11 0.69 10.41
C SER A 34 -22.98 -0.55 10.22
N HIS A 35 -23.29 -0.90 9.00
CA HIS A 35 -24.19 -2.02 8.69
C HIS A 35 -23.87 -2.67 7.34
N LYS A 36 -24.54 -3.79 7.08
CA LYS A 36 -24.52 -4.48 5.80
C LYS A 36 -25.85 -4.25 5.12
N THR A 37 -25.82 -3.95 3.84
CA THR A 37 -27.00 -3.66 3.02
C THR A 37 -26.75 -4.05 1.57
N THR A 38 -27.63 -3.70 0.71
CA THR A 38 -27.51 -3.91 -0.74
C THR A 38 -27.61 -2.58 -1.45
N TYR A 39 -26.80 -2.38 -2.46
CA TYR A 39 -26.86 -1.19 -3.31
C TYR A 39 -27.04 -1.55 -4.76
N THR A 40 -27.97 -0.89 -5.43
CA THR A 40 -28.27 -1.09 -6.84
C THR A 40 -27.57 -0.02 -7.68
N PHE A 41 -26.58 -0.43 -8.44
CA PHE A 41 -25.96 0.41 -9.46
C PHE A 41 -26.86 0.48 -10.69
N LYS A 42 -27.23 1.67 -11.12
CA LYS A 42 -28.01 1.92 -12.33
C LYS A 42 -27.09 2.52 -13.40
N SER A 43 -27.12 1.95 -14.60
CA SER A 43 -26.36 2.45 -15.74
C SER A 43 -27.17 2.36 -17.00
N PRO A 44 -27.28 3.42 -17.81
CA PRO A 44 -28.02 3.38 -19.09
C PRO A 44 -27.47 2.29 -20.02
N LYS A 45 -26.16 2.11 -20.07
CA LYS A 45 -25.47 1.15 -20.96
C LYS A 45 -25.47 -0.29 -20.44
N TYR A 46 -25.45 -0.51 -19.12
CA TYR A 46 -25.21 -1.84 -18.55
C TYR A 46 -26.36 -2.35 -17.67
N GLY A 47 -27.48 -1.59 -17.64
CA GLY A 47 -28.66 -1.91 -16.85
C GLY A 47 -28.42 -1.75 -15.34
N GLN A 48 -29.17 -2.52 -14.57
CA GLN A 48 -29.10 -2.50 -13.11
C GLN A 48 -28.22 -3.65 -12.60
N LEU A 49 -27.49 -3.40 -11.53
CA LEU A 49 -26.68 -4.41 -10.85
C LEU A 49 -26.79 -4.23 -9.34
N GLU A 50 -27.40 -5.19 -8.70
CA GLU A 50 -27.49 -5.27 -7.27
C GLU A 50 -26.25 -5.93 -6.68
N VAL A 51 -25.64 -5.29 -5.68
CA VAL A 51 -24.39 -5.73 -5.05
C VAL A 51 -24.50 -5.58 -3.53
N ALA A 52 -24.11 -6.62 -2.81
CA ALA A 52 -23.99 -6.55 -1.36
C ALA A 52 -22.99 -5.44 -0.99
N THR A 53 -23.37 -4.61 -0.07
CA THR A 53 -22.62 -3.41 0.31
C THR A 53 -22.44 -3.37 1.81
N VAL A 54 -21.25 -3.02 2.24
CA VAL A 54 -20.92 -2.80 3.65
C VAL A 54 -20.66 -1.31 3.86
N VAL A 55 -21.44 -0.71 4.73
CA VAL A 55 -21.32 0.70 5.13
C VAL A 55 -20.60 0.78 6.46
N VAL A 56 -19.58 1.62 6.54
CA VAL A 56 -18.74 1.76 7.73
C VAL A 56 -18.63 3.22 8.14
N LYS A 57 -19.03 3.51 9.39
CA LYS A 57 -18.85 4.81 10.05
C LYS A 57 -17.55 4.80 10.84
N LYS A 58 -16.64 5.70 10.53
CA LYS A 58 -15.34 5.84 11.22
C LYS A 58 -15.08 7.29 11.58
N TYR A 59 -14.13 7.47 12.49
CA TYR A 59 -13.67 8.79 12.91
C TYR A 59 -14.78 9.68 13.47
N SER A 60 -15.67 9.13 14.29
CA SER A 60 -16.78 9.85 14.92
C SER A 60 -16.33 11.08 15.72
N LYS A 61 -15.13 11.01 16.33
CA LYS A 61 -14.50 12.13 17.05
C LYS A 61 -13.71 13.10 16.13
N GLY A 62 -13.78 12.88 14.81
CA GLY A 62 -12.98 13.62 13.83
C GLY A 62 -11.62 12.97 13.55
N ARG A 63 -10.94 13.46 12.53
CA ARG A 63 -9.56 13.10 12.16
C ARG A 63 -8.89 14.31 11.52
N TYR A 64 -7.61 14.55 11.86
CA TYR A 64 -6.85 15.70 11.36
C TYR A 64 -7.55 17.04 11.62
N LYS A 65 -8.10 17.24 12.83
CA LYS A 65 -8.84 18.44 13.25
C LYS A 65 -10.15 18.70 12.47
N ARG A 66 -10.62 17.74 11.67
CA ARG A 66 -11.92 17.81 10.99
C ARG A 66 -13.01 17.27 11.90
N LYS A 67 -14.06 18.03 12.11
CA LYS A 67 -15.24 17.59 12.87
C LYS A 67 -16.08 16.61 12.04
N GLY A 68 -16.67 15.61 12.70
CA GLY A 68 -17.67 14.71 12.16
C GLY A 68 -17.14 13.35 11.70
N ALA A 69 -18.06 12.40 11.65
CA ALA A 69 -17.81 11.05 11.20
C ALA A 69 -17.57 11.00 9.69
N ARG A 70 -16.74 10.05 9.27
CA ARG A 70 -16.57 9.71 7.85
C ARG A 70 -17.23 8.38 7.55
N TRP A 71 -17.92 8.35 6.43
CA TRP A 71 -18.58 7.18 5.92
C TRP A 71 -17.81 6.56 4.77
N PHE A 72 -17.76 5.25 4.76
CA PHE A 72 -17.14 4.45 3.71
C PHE A 72 -18.13 3.38 3.29
N ALA A 73 -18.27 3.17 1.98
CA ALA A 73 -19.09 2.11 1.43
C ALA A 73 -18.23 1.18 0.58
N TYR A 74 -18.42 -0.12 0.73
CA TYR A 74 -17.68 -1.16 0.02
C TYR A 74 -18.65 -2.13 -0.63
N ALA A 75 -18.53 -2.27 -1.96
CA ALA A 75 -19.14 -3.38 -2.67
C ALA A 75 -18.37 -4.66 -2.34
N VAL A 76 -19.09 -5.69 -1.93
CA VAL A 76 -18.49 -6.97 -1.51
C VAL A 76 -19.14 -8.12 -2.24
N ASN A 77 -18.39 -9.21 -2.44
CA ASN A 77 -18.91 -10.44 -2.99
C ASN A 77 -18.35 -11.64 -2.23
N ARG A 78 -19.25 -12.58 -1.88
CA ARG A 78 -18.90 -13.83 -1.17
C ARG A 78 -18.11 -13.60 0.13
N LEU A 79 -18.42 -12.52 0.83
CA LEU A 79 -17.89 -12.26 2.15
C LEU A 79 -18.65 -13.09 3.18
N SER A 80 -17.94 -13.66 4.15
CA SER A 80 -18.60 -14.41 5.23
C SER A 80 -19.57 -13.50 6.00
N LYS A 81 -20.72 -14.05 6.38
CA LYS A 81 -21.72 -13.33 7.18
C LYS A 81 -21.16 -12.92 8.56
N SER A 82 -20.20 -13.70 9.07
CA SER A 82 -19.54 -13.43 10.38
C SER A 82 -18.63 -12.20 10.39
N ILE A 83 -18.12 -11.73 9.22
CA ILE A 83 -17.21 -10.59 9.15
C ILE A 83 -17.97 -9.31 9.46
N ALA A 84 -17.56 -8.62 10.53
CA ALA A 84 -18.17 -7.36 10.94
C ALA A 84 -17.80 -6.20 9.97
N PRO A 85 -18.63 -5.15 9.85
CA PRO A 85 -18.36 -4.02 8.94
C PRO A 85 -17.01 -3.36 9.15
N HIS A 86 -16.57 -3.18 10.39
CA HIS A 86 -15.26 -2.57 10.70
C HIS A 86 -14.08 -3.44 10.21
N GLN A 87 -14.23 -4.77 10.19
CA GLN A 87 -13.21 -5.68 9.67
C GLN A 87 -13.03 -5.51 8.15
N VAL A 88 -14.13 -5.26 7.41
CA VAL A 88 -14.08 -4.97 5.97
C VAL A 88 -13.25 -3.71 5.70
N PHE A 89 -13.44 -2.67 6.52
CA PHE A 89 -12.64 -1.46 6.44
C PHE A 89 -11.15 -1.74 6.66
N GLU A 90 -10.80 -2.52 7.68
CA GLU A 90 -9.40 -2.85 7.98
C GLU A 90 -8.79 -3.76 6.90
N MET A 91 -9.54 -4.73 6.37
CA MET A 91 -9.11 -5.55 5.24
C MET A 91 -8.78 -4.69 4.01
N TYR A 92 -9.66 -3.75 3.67
CA TYR A 92 -9.41 -2.84 2.55
C TYR A 92 -8.24 -1.90 2.82
N ARG A 93 -8.11 -1.41 4.05
CA ARG A 93 -7.01 -0.52 4.46
C ARG A 93 -5.64 -1.16 4.28
N ARG A 94 -5.51 -2.48 4.47
CA ARG A 94 -4.25 -3.22 4.24
C ARG A 94 -3.75 -3.07 2.80
N ARG A 95 -4.62 -2.80 1.83
CA ARG A 95 -4.23 -2.50 0.44
C ARG A 95 -3.29 -1.30 0.34
N PHE A 96 -3.47 -0.29 1.18
CA PHE A 96 -2.58 0.88 1.20
C PHE A 96 -1.13 0.51 1.57
N GLY A 97 -0.93 -0.64 2.22
CA GLY A 97 0.41 -1.19 2.46
C GLY A 97 1.15 -1.44 1.15
N ILE A 98 0.48 -1.96 0.12
CA ILE A 98 1.08 -2.21 -1.20
C ILE A 98 1.51 -0.90 -1.86
N GLU A 99 0.64 0.12 -1.86
CA GLU A 99 0.96 1.44 -2.44
C GLU A 99 2.13 2.12 -1.70
N THR A 100 2.16 1.98 -0.38
CA THR A 100 3.27 2.47 0.44
C THR A 100 4.56 1.72 0.14
N SER A 101 4.50 0.39 -0.05
CA SER A 101 5.63 -0.44 -0.42
C SER A 101 6.22 -0.03 -1.78
N TYR A 102 5.38 0.18 -2.79
CA TYR A 102 5.84 0.70 -4.10
C TYR A 102 6.50 2.08 -3.99
N ARG A 103 5.92 2.98 -3.18
CA ARG A 103 6.51 4.31 -2.95
C ARG A 103 7.88 4.21 -2.27
N GLN A 104 8.03 3.33 -1.29
CA GLN A 104 9.30 3.09 -0.60
C GLN A 104 10.32 2.41 -1.52
N MET A 105 9.90 1.40 -2.27
CA MET A 105 10.75 0.74 -3.27
C MET A 105 11.28 1.74 -4.31
N ASN A 106 10.47 2.67 -4.78
CA ASN A 106 10.90 3.71 -5.71
C ASN A 106 11.99 4.64 -5.15
N GLN A 107 12.17 4.71 -3.82
CA GLN A 107 13.26 5.48 -3.20
C GLN A 107 14.62 4.80 -3.36
N VAL A 108 14.64 3.48 -3.55
CA VAL A 108 15.88 2.68 -3.72
C VAL A 108 16.09 2.22 -5.15
N ARG A 109 15.11 2.42 -6.02
CA ARG A 109 15.25 2.08 -7.42
C ARG A 109 16.26 3.01 -8.10
N ALA A 110 17.30 2.43 -8.66
CA ALA A 110 18.27 3.16 -9.44
C ALA A 110 17.59 3.84 -10.65
N ARG A 111 17.99 5.07 -10.92
CA ARG A 111 17.55 5.82 -12.10
C ARG A 111 18.45 5.48 -13.27
N THR A 112 17.88 5.30 -14.45
CA THR A 112 18.63 5.02 -15.66
C THR A 112 18.03 5.77 -16.84
N THR A 113 18.87 6.24 -17.73
CA THR A 113 18.52 6.81 -19.03
C THR A 113 18.39 5.71 -20.10
N SER A 114 18.80 4.47 -19.80
CA SER A 114 18.70 3.35 -20.72
C SER A 114 17.26 3.13 -21.19
N ARG A 115 17.09 2.96 -22.49
CA ARG A 115 15.81 2.56 -23.12
C ARG A 115 15.62 1.05 -23.13
N ASN A 116 16.67 0.28 -22.78
CA ASN A 116 16.58 -1.19 -22.76
C ASN A 116 15.63 -1.66 -21.63
N PRO A 117 14.55 -2.39 -21.97
CA PRO A 117 13.58 -2.85 -20.99
C PRO A 117 14.16 -3.87 -20.01
N VAL A 118 15.16 -4.66 -20.43
CA VAL A 118 15.82 -5.66 -19.58
C VAL A 118 16.58 -4.97 -18.44
N ILE A 119 17.35 -3.92 -18.75
CA ILE A 119 18.07 -3.14 -17.75
C ILE A 119 17.10 -2.49 -16.77
N ARG A 120 16.00 -1.92 -17.28
CA ARG A 120 14.96 -1.33 -16.43
C ARG A 120 14.33 -2.35 -15.50
N LEU A 121 14.02 -3.54 -16.01
CA LEU A 121 13.45 -4.63 -15.22
C LEU A 121 14.44 -5.13 -14.16
N LEU A 122 15.72 -5.28 -14.50
CA LEU A 122 16.77 -5.63 -13.56
C LEU A 122 16.83 -4.64 -12.39
N LEU A 123 16.86 -3.34 -12.66
CA LEU A 123 16.91 -2.31 -11.63
C LEU A 123 15.67 -2.29 -10.74
N VAL A 124 14.50 -2.58 -11.30
CA VAL A 124 13.27 -2.76 -10.52
C VAL A 124 13.37 -4.03 -9.65
N GLY A 125 13.87 -5.13 -10.20
CA GLY A 125 14.09 -6.38 -9.46
C GLY A 125 15.05 -6.19 -8.27
N LEU A 126 16.17 -5.53 -8.47
CA LEU A 126 17.11 -5.18 -7.41
C LEU A 126 16.45 -4.31 -6.31
N ALA A 127 15.64 -3.33 -6.71
CA ALA A 127 14.92 -2.52 -5.73
C ALA A 127 13.93 -3.34 -4.90
N PHE A 128 13.27 -4.34 -5.47
CA PHE A 128 12.43 -5.28 -4.72
C PHE A 128 13.25 -6.13 -3.74
N VAL A 129 14.40 -6.65 -4.15
CA VAL A 129 15.28 -7.43 -3.27
C VAL A 129 15.73 -6.61 -2.07
N ILE A 130 16.23 -5.39 -2.31
CA ILE A 130 16.66 -4.47 -1.24
C ILE A 130 15.50 -4.13 -0.30
N PHE A 131 14.33 -3.87 -0.85
CA PHE A 131 13.15 -3.54 -0.05
C PHE A 131 12.69 -4.74 0.80
N ASN A 132 12.66 -5.95 0.24
CA ASN A 132 12.31 -7.16 0.97
C ASN A 132 13.34 -7.47 2.08
N LEU A 133 14.63 -7.28 1.81
CA LEU A 133 15.67 -7.40 2.82
C LEU A 133 15.46 -6.40 3.97
N TYR A 134 15.09 -5.15 3.65
CA TYR A 134 14.76 -4.15 4.65
C TYR A 134 13.58 -4.59 5.54
N ILE A 135 12.51 -5.11 4.95
CA ILE A 135 11.35 -5.59 5.70
C ILE A 135 11.73 -6.78 6.60
N ALA A 136 12.46 -7.76 6.05
CA ALA A 136 12.93 -8.94 6.79
C ALA A 136 13.80 -8.54 7.98
N LYS A 137 14.77 -7.64 7.79
CA LYS A 137 15.63 -7.12 8.88
C LYS A 137 14.84 -6.38 9.94
N ARG A 138 13.85 -5.56 9.55
CA ARG A 138 12.97 -4.89 10.51
C ARG A 138 12.16 -5.88 11.34
N GLN A 139 11.62 -6.92 10.72
CA GLN A 139 10.87 -7.96 11.41
C GLN A 139 11.77 -8.74 12.38
N HIS A 140 12.97 -9.11 11.93
CA HIS A 140 13.93 -9.81 12.77
C HIS A 140 14.31 -9.00 14.02
N ILE A 141 14.62 -7.69 13.85
CA ILE A 141 14.91 -6.80 14.98
C ILE A 141 13.71 -6.69 15.93
N ALA A 142 12.48 -6.57 15.41
CA ALA A 142 11.28 -6.51 16.25
C ALA A 142 11.07 -7.79 17.07
N ILE A 143 11.37 -8.95 16.50
CA ILE A 143 11.32 -10.24 17.20
C ILE A 143 12.41 -10.32 18.31
N CYS A 144 13.63 -9.93 17.98
CA CYS A 144 14.75 -9.95 18.94
C CYS A 144 14.49 -9.03 20.15
N LEU A 145 13.77 -7.92 19.95
CA LEU A 145 13.39 -7.00 21.03
C LEU A 145 12.22 -7.48 21.88
N LYS A 146 11.72 -8.71 21.67
CA LYS A 146 10.56 -9.31 22.39
C LYS A 146 9.30 -8.42 22.45
N ASN A 147 9.19 -7.47 21.56
CA ASN A 147 8.08 -6.51 21.59
C ASN A 147 7.55 -6.25 20.17
N PRO A 148 6.59 -7.06 19.67
CA PRO A 148 6.07 -6.95 18.31
C PRO A 148 5.30 -5.64 18.06
N SER A 149 4.91 -4.92 19.12
CA SER A 149 4.25 -3.61 19.05
C SER A 149 5.24 -2.44 19.04
N VAL A 150 6.49 -2.63 19.41
CA VAL A 150 7.54 -1.64 19.21
C VAL A 150 7.75 -1.53 17.70
N SER A 151 7.16 -0.51 17.09
CA SER A 151 7.64 -0.07 15.79
C SER A 151 9.13 0.16 16.01
N VAL A 152 9.98 -0.74 15.47
CA VAL A 152 11.44 -0.57 15.45
C VAL A 152 11.64 0.88 15.06
N SER A 153 12.11 1.68 16.02
CA SER A 153 11.98 3.11 15.93
C SER A 153 12.61 3.52 14.61
N LYS A 154 12.00 4.45 13.91
CA LYS A 154 12.49 4.98 12.62
C LYS A 154 13.96 5.42 12.69
N PHE A 155 14.49 5.52 13.91
CA PHE A 155 15.86 5.92 14.21
C PHE A 155 16.91 4.81 13.96
N TRP A 156 16.60 3.52 14.18
CA TRP A 156 17.64 2.47 14.17
C TRP A 156 17.88 1.91 12.77
N LEU A 157 16.82 1.54 12.03
CA LEU A 157 16.96 1.01 10.69
C LEU A 157 15.99 1.71 9.73
N THR A 158 16.49 2.66 8.97
CA THR A 158 15.76 3.25 7.83
C THR A 158 16.22 2.57 6.54
N LEU A 159 15.35 2.59 5.53
CA LEU A 159 15.69 2.08 4.20
C LEU A 159 16.93 2.77 3.62
N ARG A 160 17.09 4.08 3.82
CA ARG A 160 18.29 4.83 3.40
C ARG A 160 19.55 4.37 4.11
N ARG A 161 19.49 4.06 5.43
CA ARG A 161 20.63 3.53 6.16
C ARG A 161 21.04 2.16 5.63
N LEU A 162 20.07 1.26 5.40
CA LEU A 162 20.38 -0.04 4.83
C LEU A 162 21.03 0.08 3.46
N VAL A 163 20.50 0.91 2.56
CA VAL A 163 21.11 1.15 1.24
C VAL A 163 22.53 1.68 1.35
N ARG A 164 22.77 2.63 2.27
CA ARG A 164 24.13 3.16 2.51
C ARG A 164 25.08 2.08 3.04
N MET A 165 24.62 1.23 3.97
CA MET A 165 25.43 0.11 4.47
C MET A 165 25.76 -0.90 3.36
N ILE A 166 24.81 -1.20 2.48
CA ILE A 166 25.05 -2.07 1.32
C ILE A 166 26.05 -1.41 0.36
N ALA A 167 25.89 -0.14 0.05
CA ALA A 167 26.80 0.59 -0.83
C ALA A 167 28.22 0.55 -0.26
N GLN A 168 28.40 0.88 1.02
CA GLN A 168 29.70 0.84 1.70
C GLN A 168 30.29 -0.57 1.72
N ALA A 169 29.47 -1.62 1.93
CA ALA A 169 29.95 -2.99 1.89
C ALA A 169 30.42 -3.39 0.47
N VAL A 170 29.73 -2.93 -0.57
CA VAL A 170 30.14 -3.14 -1.97
C VAL A 170 31.41 -2.37 -2.30
N GLU A 171 31.50 -1.11 -1.88
CA GLU A 171 32.71 -0.29 -2.04
C GLU A 171 33.92 -0.95 -1.38
N ASN A 172 33.75 -1.42 -0.14
CA ASN A 172 34.85 -2.11 0.59
C ASN A 172 35.22 -3.45 -0.07
N LEU A 173 34.22 -4.20 -0.59
CA LEU A 173 34.48 -5.51 -1.19
C LEU A 173 35.24 -5.40 -2.52
N PHE A 174 34.99 -4.35 -3.27
CA PHE A 174 35.58 -4.13 -4.60
C PHE A 174 36.66 -3.05 -4.62
N ASP A 175 37.09 -2.53 -3.45
CA ASP A 175 38.08 -1.44 -3.28
C ASP A 175 37.76 -0.20 -4.15
N LEU A 176 36.49 0.05 -4.45
CA LEU A 176 36.06 1.11 -5.38
C LEU A 176 36.45 2.51 -4.88
N ALA A 177 36.43 2.72 -3.56
CA ALA A 177 36.78 3.98 -2.95
C ALA A 177 38.28 4.32 -3.16
N ASP A 178 39.18 3.33 -3.02
CA ASP A 178 40.61 3.50 -3.23
C ASP A 178 40.96 3.88 -4.68
N VAL A 179 40.25 3.32 -5.65
CA VAL A 179 40.47 3.65 -7.07
C VAL A 179 40.11 5.11 -7.37
N VAL A 180 39.01 5.63 -6.81
CA VAL A 180 38.60 7.03 -7.03
C VAL A 180 39.61 8.00 -6.37
N PHE A 181 40.08 7.71 -5.15
CA PHE A 181 41.08 8.54 -4.47
C PHE A 181 42.46 8.50 -5.14
N ARG A 182 42.86 7.38 -5.69
CA ARG A 182 44.12 7.28 -6.46
C ARG A 182 44.04 8.11 -7.73
N GLN A 183 43.00 8.06 -8.49
CA GLN A 183 42.80 8.88 -9.70
C GLN A 183 42.84 10.39 -9.40
N ALA A 184 42.19 10.82 -8.32
CA ALA A 184 42.17 12.24 -7.90
C ALA A 184 43.59 12.74 -7.51
N ARG A 185 44.45 11.90 -6.91
CA ARG A 185 45.84 12.27 -6.58
C ARG A 185 46.73 12.43 -7.81
N PHE A 186 46.51 11.63 -8.86
CA PHE A 186 47.26 11.76 -10.14
C PHE A 186 46.81 12.96 -10.99
N ALA A 187 45.63 13.49 -10.79
CA ALA A 187 45.14 14.68 -11.49
C ALA A 187 45.57 16.00 -10.88
N LEU A 188 46.20 15.97 -9.67
CA LEU A 188 46.72 17.16 -8.93
C LEU A 188 48.26 17.23 -8.89
N SER A 189 48.94 16.30 -9.49
CA SER A 189 50.40 16.29 -9.69
C SER A 189 50.74 16.61 -11.15
#